data_1459753135b67c1344c8ee360a402e27
#
_entry.id   1459753135b67c1344c8ee360a402e27
#
_cell.length_a   1.000
_cell.length_b   1.000
_cell.length_c   1.000
_cell.angle_alpha   90.00
_cell.angle_beta   90.00
_cell.angle_gamma   90.00
#
_symmetry.space_group_name_H-M   'P 1'
#
loop_
_entity.id
_entity.type
_entity.pdbx_description
1 polymer ?
#
loop_
_entity_poly.entity_id
_entity_poly.type
_entity_poly.pdbx_seq_one_letter_code
_entity_poly.pdbx_strand_id
1 'polypeptide(L)'
;VTAYTMDLNGNGITMSNDIWEQMQQNDAKLDSPTPPHPITANSLKPVVQGLLDDGKKLQLGMVFPTSTHNYELRYWLAAAGIHPGMYTESDIGGRTDAQVELSVTPPPMMPKTLEAGNIQGYCVGEPWNQAAVKMGIGVPVTTNYDVWKNNPEKVFGVSKEWADENPQTMLAVTKALIRAGKWLDETNDNGELVNRVEAARILSRPDYVGADFDVIKNSMTGFFLFQKSDKREMPDFNVFFKHQCTYPWYSDGI
;
A
#
# COMPACT_ATOMS: atom_id res chain seq x y z
N VAL A 1 6.33 -21.81 6.56
CA VAL A 1 5.64 -22.33 5.36
C VAL A 1 4.61 -21.30 4.92
N THR A 2 4.65 -20.91 3.65
CA THR A 2 3.63 -20.06 3.02
C THR A 2 2.56 -20.98 2.41
N ALA A 3 1.32 -20.86 2.88
CA ALA A 3 0.25 -21.71 2.41
C ALA A 3 -0.36 -21.20 1.09
N TYR A 4 -0.59 -19.87 0.99
CA TYR A 4 -1.09 -19.24 -0.22
C TYR A 4 -1.02 -17.70 -0.11
N THR A 5 -1.18 -17.02 -1.26
CA THR A 5 -1.36 -15.56 -1.33
C THR A 5 -2.81 -15.21 -1.04
N MET A 6 -3.04 -14.30 -0.09
CA MET A 6 -4.38 -13.94 0.38
C MET A 6 -5.03 -12.84 -0.46
N ASP A 7 -4.22 -11.95 -1.01
CA ASP A 7 -4.67 -10.82 -1.82
C ASP A 7 -3.61 -10.35 -2.80
N LEU A 8 -4.06 -9.58 -3.78
CA LEU A 8 -3.20 -8.85 -4.71
C LEU A 8 -3.47 -7.35 -4.59
N ASN A 9 -2.43 -6.55 -4.82
CA ASN A 9 -2.46 -5.09 -4.81
C ASN A 9 -2.85 -4.52 -3.42
N GLY A 10 -3.54 -3.37 -3.39
CA GLY A 10 -4.08 -2.79 -2.16
C GLY A 10 -3.14 -1.83 -1.44
N ASN A 11 -1.96 -1.54 -1.97
CA ASN A 11 -1.01 -0.56 -1.41
C ASN A 11 -1.03 0.74 -2.20
N GLY A 12 -0.65 1.82 -1.54
CA GLY A 12 -0.44 3.13 -2.18
C GLY A 12 0.71 3.89 -1.55
N ILE A 13 1.25 4.82 -2.32
CA ILE A 13 2.24 5.80 -1.86
C ILE A 13 1.53 7.13 -1.70
N THR A 14 1.59 7.69 -0.49
CA THR A 14 0.97 8.98 -0.13
C THR A 14 2.04 9.97 0.28
N MET A 15 1.96 11.20 -0.23
CA MET A 15 2.79 12.34 0.17
C MET A 15 1.98 13.32 1.00
N SER A 16 2.62 14.05 1.92
CA SER A 16 2.01 15.18 2.64
C SER A 16 1.59 16.28 1.66
N ASN A 17 0.65 17.11 2.06
CA ASN A 17 0.22 18.24 1.23
C ASN A 17 1.39 19.17 0.87
N ASP A 18 2.29 19.45 1.81
CA ASP A 18 3.45 20.32 1.58
C ASP A 18 4.39 19.75 0.52
N ILE A 19 4.60 18.44 0.50
CA ILE A 19 5.41 17.77 -0.53
C ILE A 19 4.64 17.73 -1.85
N TRP A 20 3.34 17.48 -1.80
CA TRP A 20 2.50 17.50 -2.99
C TRP A 20 2.52 18.86 -3.70
N GLU A 21 2.37 19.97 -2.96
CA GLU A 21 2.46 21.32 -3.51
C GLU A 21 3.81 21.60 -4.16
N GLN A 22 4.92 21.15 -3.55
CA GLN A 22 6.24 21.26 -4.15
C GLN A 22 6.38 20.41 -5.42
N MET A 23 5.80 19.19 -5.44
CA MET A 23 5.78 18.36 -6.65
C MET A 23 4.99 19.03 -7.79
N GLN A 24 3.86 19.70 -7.49
CA GLN A 24 3.08 20.48 -8.47
C GLN A 24 3.89 21.65 -9.04
N GLN A 25 4.67 22.33 -8.23
CA GLN A 25 5.57 23.40 -8.69
C GLN A 25 6.64 22.89 -9.68
N ASN A 26 7.05 21.63 -9.54
CA ASN A 26 8.06 21.00 -10.38
C ASN A 26 7.48 20.34 -11.64
N ASP A 27 6.17 20.08 -11.69
CA ASP A 27 5.50 19.51 -12.86
C ASP A 27 4.09 20.09 -13.01
N ALA A 28 3.95 21.01 -13.96
CA ALA A 28 2.68 21.69 -14.24
C ALA A 28 1.52 20.76 -14.62
N LYS A 29 1.79 19.49 -15.00
CA LYS A 29 0.73 18.50 -15.27
C LYS A 29 0.01 18.08 -13.98
N LEU A 30 0.65 18.25 -12.83
CA LEU A 30 0.09 17.94 -11.53
C LEU A 30 -0.82 19.04 -10.98
N ASP A 31 -0.74 20.26 -11.54
CA ASP A 31 -1.63 21.39 -11.20
C ASP A 31 -2.99 21.23 -11.91
N SER A 32 -3.72 20.20 -11.52
CA SER A 32 -5.02 19.84 -12.08
C SER A 32 -5.89 19.23 -10.97
N PRO A 33 -7.22 19.45 -10.98
CA PRO A 33 -8.15 18.74 -10.08
C PRO A 33 -8.11 17.21 -10.24
N THR A 34 -7.68 16.72 -11.40
CA THR A 34 -7.56 15.30 -11.75
C THR A 34 -6.25 15.05 -12.50
N PRO A 35 -5.09 15.14 -11.82
CA PRO A 35 -3.80 14.99 -12.46
C PRO A 35 -3.65 13.60 -13.09
N PRO A 36 -2.84 13.44 -14.14
CA PRO A 36 -2.63 12.14 -14.77
C PRO A 36 -1.93 11.19 -13.80
N HIS A 37 -2.45 9.97 -13.67
CA HIS A 37 -1.83 8.86 -12.91
C HIS A 37 -1.37 7.74 -13.86
N PRO A 38 -0.35 6.96 -13.46
CA PRO A 38 0.42 7.05 -12.21
C PRO A 38 1.36 8.27 -12.18
N ILE A 39 1.55 8.84 -10.98
CA ILE A 39 2.51 9.92 -10.77
C ILE A 39 3.86 9.30 -10.41
N THR A 40 4.88 9.61 -11.21
CA THR A 40 6.26 9.16 -10.96
C THR A 40 6.96 10.05 -9.94
N ALA A 41 8.04 9.57 -9.34
CA ALA A 41 8.86 10.36 -8.42
C ALA A 41 9.72 11.45 -9.11
N ASN A 42 9.56 11.67 -10.43
CA ASN A 42 10.34 12.69 -11.15
C ASN A 42 10.10 14.10 -10.60
N SER A 43 8.87 14.44 -10.27
CA SER A 43 8.52 15.74 -9.67
C SER A 43 8.98 15.87 -8.21
N LEU A 44 9.21 14.75 -7.52
CA LEU A 44 9.77 14.70 -6.16
C LEU A 44 11.30 14.92 -6.16
N LYS A 45 12.00 14.57 -7.24
CA LYS A 45 13.46 14.63 -7.29
C LYS A 45 14.04 16.02 -6.97
N PRO A 46 13.54 17.14 -7.51
CA PRO A 46 14.01 18.48 -7.13
C PRO A 46 13.77 18.80 -5.65
N VAL A 47 12.67 18.31 -5.07
CA VAL A 47 12.37 18.48 -3.64
C VAL A 47 13.41 17.76 -2.77
N VAL A 48 13.73 16.51 -3.12
CA VAL A 48 14.78 15.73 -2.43
C VAL A 48 16.13 16.43 -2.55
N GLN A 49 16.49 16.93 -3.73
CA GLN A 49 17.76 17.63 -3.94
C GLN A 49 17.83 18.90 -3.09
N GLY A 50 16.78 19.72 -3.05
CA GLY A 50 16.75 20.91 -2.21
C GLY A 50 16.93 20.60 -0.71
N LEU A 51 16.31 19.52 -0.22
CA LEU A 51 16.51 19.07 1.15
C LEU A 51 17.95 18.65 1.41
N LEU A 52 18.58 17.94 0.46
CA LEU A 52 19.98 17.52 0.59
C LEU A 52 20.93 18.72 0.61
N ASP A 53 20.68 19.73 -0.21
CA ASP A 53 21.45 20.98 -0.24
C ASP A 53 21.36 21.74 1.10
N ASP A 54 20.24 21.59 1.81
CA ASP A 54 20.02 22.08 3.18
C ASP A 54 20.60 21.14 4.27
N GLY A 55 21.24 20.03 3.90
CA GLY A 55 21.76 19.03 4.84
C GLY A 55 20.68 18.18 5.51
N LYS A 56 19.50 18.09 4.89
CA LYS A 56 18.35 17.32 5.40
C LYS A 56 18.03 16.17 4.45
N LYS A 57 17.24 15.21 4.91
CA LYS A 57 16.69 14.14 4.08
C LYS A 57 15.17 14.09 4.21
N LEU A 58 14.49 13.77 3.12
CA LEU A 58 13.06 13.48 3.12
C LEU A 58 12.81 12.22 3.95
N GLN A 59 11.91 12.30 4.92
CA GLN A 59 11.53 11.20 5.82
C GLN A 59 10.31 10.49 5.25
N LEU A 60 10.42 9.19 4.97
CA LEU A 60 9.33 8.39 4.43
C LEU A 60 9.06 7.17 5.33
N GLY A 61 7.77 6.88 5.54
CA GLY A 61 7.32 5.73 6.31
C GLY A 61 7.21 4.47 5.46
N MET A 62 7.64 3.33 6.00
CA MET A 62 7.41 2.00 5.45
C MET A 62 7.02 1.04 6.58
N VAL A 63 6.44 -0.12 6.25
CA VAL A 63 5.91 -1.03 7.29
C VAL A 63 7.04 -1.76 8.01
N PHE A 64 7.94 -2.38 7.25
CA PHE A 64 9.19 -2.97 7.77
C PHE A 64 10.15 -3.28 6.60
N PRO A 65 11.46 -3.51 6.85
CA PRO A 65 12.48 -3.59 5.81
C PRO A 65 12.26 -4.67 4.74
N THR A 66 11.60 -5.77 5.07
CA THR A 66 11.31 -6.88 4.14
C THR A 66 9.87 -6.87 3.61
N SER A 67 9.14 -5.77 3.80
CA SER A 67 7.76 -5.63 3.30
C SER A 67 7.72 -5.25 1.82
N THR A 68 6.67 -5.65 1.12
CA THR A 68 6.36 -5.17 -0.24
C THR A 68 6.29 -3.65 -0.29
N HIS A 69 5.71 -3.00 0.72
CA HIS A 69 5.64 -1.54 0.86
C HIS A 69 7.03 -0.87 0.78
N ASN A 70 8.04 -1.46 1.43
CA ASN A 70 9.40 -0.93 1.37
C ASN A 70 10.01 -1.11 -0.03
N TYR A 71 9.78 -2.26 -0.67
CA TYR A 71 10.31 -2.52 -2.02
C TYR A 71 9.61 -1.66 -3.07
N GLU A 72 8.30 -1.49 -2.99
CA GLU A 72 7.50 -0.64 -3.89
C GLU A 72 7.95 0.83 -3.78
N LEU A 73 8.11 1.33 -2.55
CA LEU A 73 8.58 2.70 -2.30
C LEU A 73 10.00 2.92 -2.86
N ARG A 74 10.91 1.98 -2.62
CA ARG A 74 12.28 2.03 -3.16
C ARG A 74 12.30 1.98 -4.67
N TYR A 75 11.48 1.12 -5.27
CA TYR A 75 11.37 1.00 -6.72
C TYR A 75 10.86 2.32 -7.34
N TRP A 76 9.81 2.91 -6.79
CA TRP A 76 9.25 4.18 -7.25
C TRP A 76 10.26 5.33 -7.17
N LEU A 77 11.02 5.44 -6.07
CA LEU A 77 12.08 6.42 -5.89
C LEU A 77 13.22 6.20 -6.90
N ALA A 78 13.73 4.96 -6.99
CA ALA A 78 14.84 4.62 -7.87
C ALA A 78 14.53 4.82 -9.34
N ALA A 79 13.28 4.58 -9.77
CA ALA A 79 12.82 4.82 -11.13
C ALA A 79 12.95 6.29 -11.57
N ALA A 80 12.94 7.23 -10.62
CA ALA A 80 13.20 8.66 -10.85
C ALA A 80 14.67 9.05 -10.63
N GLY A 81 15.54 8.09 -10.31
CA GLY A 81 16.94 8.33 -9.99
C GLY A 81 17.15 8.99 -8.62
N ILE A 82 16.24 8.78 -7.68
CA ILE A 82 16.41 9.08 -6.26
C ILE A 82 16.95 7.82 -5.59
N HIS A 83 18.14 7.90 -4.97
CA HIS A 83 18.78 6.73 -4.37
C HIS A 83 18.12 6.39 -3.03
N PRO A 84 17.39 5.25 -2.92
CA PRO A 84 16.65 4.92 -1.70
C PRO A 84 17.52 4.26 -0.61
N GLY A 85 18.80 4.08 -0.86
CA GLY A 85 19.77 3.33 -0.06
C GLY A 85 19.96 1.89 -0.53
N MET A 86 21.12 1.31 -0.20
CA MET A 86 21.48 -0.07 -0.51
C MET A 86 21.53 -0.92 0.76
N TYR A 87 21.13 -2.18 0.63
CA TYR A 87 21.39 -3.20 1.65
C TYR A 87 22.83 -3.67 1.54
N THR A 88 23.50 -3.77 2.67
CA THR A 88 24.85 -4.34 2.76
C THR A 88 24.90 -5.33 3.92
N GLU A 89 25.97 -6.12 4.03
CA GLU A 89 26.17 -7.03 5.17
C GLU A 89 26.18 -6.29 6.52
N SER A 90 26.65 -5.05 6.53
CA SER A 90 26.72 -4.20 7.73
C SER A 90 25.48 -3.29 7.92
N ASP A 91 24.62 -3.16 6.90
CA ASP A 91 23.43 -2.32 6.91
C ASP A 91 22.24 -3.05 6.28
N ILE A 92 21.62 -3.90 7.10
CA ILE A 92 20.39 -4.62 6.71
C ILE A 92 19.15 -3.71 6.68
N GLY A 93 19.26 -2.45 7.11
CA GLY A 93 18.22 -1.43 7.00
C GLY A 93 18.19 -0.74 5.64
N GLY A 94 19.25 -0.95 4.82
CA GLY A 94 19.34 -0.41 3.46
C GLY A 94 19.43 1.12 3.44
N ARG A 95 20.28 1.72 4.28
CA ARG A 95 20.48 3.18 4.40
C ARG A 95 21.73 3.68 3.70
N THR A 96 22.60 2.76 3.31
CA THR A 96 23.88 3.09 2.66
C THR A 96 23.64 3.92 1.41
N ASP A 97 24.26 5.10 1.33
CA ASP A 97 24.16 6.08 0.24
C ASP A 97 22.73 6.63 -0.02
N ALA A 98 21.84 6.49 0.94
CA ALA A 98 20.44 6.92 0.79
C ALA A 98 20.32 8.46 0.70
N GLN A 99 19.57 8.94 -0.28
CA GLN A 99 19.16 10.34 -0.44
C GLN A 99 17.88 10.67 0.35
N VAL A 100 17.17 9.65 0.80
CA VAL A 100 15.97 9.73 1.64
C VAL A 100 16.17 8.89 2.89
N GLU A 101 15.36 9.10 3.91
CA GLU A 101 15.35 8.27 5.12
C GLU A 101 14.05 7.46 5.16
N LEU A 102 14.17 6.13 5.18
CA LEU A 102 13.04 5.23 5.29
C LEU A 102 12.93 4.69 6.71
N SER A 103 11.81 4.97 7.38
CA SER A 103 11.57 4.60 8.77
C SER A 103 10.42 3.62 8.92
N VAL A 104 10.55 2.68 9.85
CA VAL A 104 9.47 1.75 10.20
C VAL A 104 8.38 2.50 10.95
N THR A 105 7.18 2.50 10.39
CA THR A 105 6.00 3.13 10.98
C THR A 105 4.84 2.14 10.93
N PRO A 106 4.18 1.81 12.05
CA PRO A 106 3.01 0.94 12.04
C PRO A 106 1.88 1.53 11.18
N PRO A 107 1.21 0.73 10.33
CA PRO A 107 0.19 1.22 9.40
C PRO A 107 -0.87 2.13 10.02
N PRO A 108 -1.50 1.81 11.17
CA PRO A 108 -2.50 2.69 11.78
C PRO A 108 -1.97 4.04 12.27
N MET A 109 -0.65 4.14 12.45
CA MET A 109 0.00 5.36 12.91
C MET A 109 0.46 6.27 11.76
N MET A 110 0.56 5.76 10.53
CA MET A 110 1.10 6.51 9.40
C MET A 110 0.38 7.84 9.13
N PRO A 111 -0.97 7.91 9.08
CA PRO A 111 -1.64 9.20 8.90
C PRO A 111 -1.32 10.22 10.01
N LYS A 112 -1.31 9.80 11.27
CA LYS A 112 -0.98 10.67 12.39
C LYS A 112 0.49 11.11 12.40
N THR A 113 1.39 10.24 11.99
CA THR A 113 2.83 10.53 11.87
C THR A 113 3.09 11.51 10.73
N LEU A 114 2.32 11.40 9.64
CA LEU A 114 2.30 12.36 8.52
C LEU A 114 1.77 13.73 8.97
N GLU A 115 0.62 13.76 9.66
CA GLU A 115 0.01 14.98 10.19
C GLU A 115 0.94 15.72 11.15
N ALA A 116 1.69 14.97 11.98
CA ALA A 116 2.68 15.53 12.89
C ALA A 116 3.97 16.02 12.22
N GLY A 117 4.15 15.78 10.90
CA GLY A 117 5.33 16.16 10.13
C GLY A 117 6.58 15.33 10.41
N ASN A 118 6.46 14.21 11.15
CA ASN A 118 7.59 13.33 11.44
C ASN A 118 7.99 12.46 10.24
N ILE A 119 7.07 12.24 9.32
CA ILE A 119 7.32 11.72 7.97
C ILE A 119 6.61 12.63 6.96
N GLN A 120 7.13 12.73 5.74
CA GLN A 120 6.57 13.56 4.67
C GLN A 120 5.85 12.73 3.59
N GLY A 121 5.86 11.41 3.74
CA GLY A 121 5.14 10.47 2.90
C GLY A 121 5.32 9.05 3.42
N TYR A 122 4.62 8.11 2.82
CA TYR A 122 4.72 6.70 3.18
C TYR A 122 4.20 5.78 2.08
N CYS A 123 4.57 4.50 2.16
CA CYS A 123 3.91 3.42 1.42
C CYS A 123 3.23 2.48 2.41
N VAL A 124 1.94 2.21 2.19
CA VAL A 124 1.14 1.40 3.11
C VAL A 124 -0.07 0.77 2.40
N GLY A 125 -0.57 -0.34 2.94
CA GLY A 125 -1.84 -0.94 2.55
C GLY A 125 -3.05 -0.09 2.94
N GLU A 126 -4.17 -0.26 2.22
CA GLU A 126 -5.43 0.35 2.61
C GLU A 126 -5.92 -0.17 3.98
N PRO A 127 -6.65 0.65 4.73
CA PRO A 127 -7.32 1.92 4.35
C PRO A 127 -6.53 3.21 4.66
N TRP A 128 -5.25 3.13 4.94
CA TRP A 128 -4.50 4.25 5.54
C TRP A 128 -4.16 5.37 4.56
N ASN A 129 -4.09 5.09 3.24
CA ASN A 129 -3.98 6.14 2.22
C ASN A 129 -5.31 6.91 2.12
N GLN A 130 -6.44 6.19 2.08
CA GLN A 130 -7.76 6.83 2.07
C GLN A 130 -8.05 7.61 3.35
N ALA A 131 -7.50 7.18 4.50
CA ALA A 131 -7.57 7.92 5.75
C ALA A 131 -6.88 9.29 5.63
N ALA A 132 -5.69 9.37 5.05
CA ALA A 132 -5.00 10.64 4.83
C ALA A 132 -5.78 11.59 3.90
N VAL A 133 -6.38 11.08 2.83
CA VAL A 133 -7.25 11.87 1.94
C VAL A 133 -8.48 12.40 2.69
N LYS A 134 -9.13 11.56 3.50
CA LYS A 134 -10.29 11.99 4.30
C LYS A 134 -9.92 13.05 5.32
N MET A 135 -8.81 12.90 6.01
CA MET A 135 -8.27 13.89 6.94
C MET A 135 -7.82 15.18 6.23
N GLY A 136 -7.55 15.12 4.93
CA GLY A 136 -7.05 16.24 4.15
C GLY A 136 -5.58 16.59 4.41
N ILE A 137 -4.77 15.60 4.80
CA ILE A 137 -3.37 15.77 5.20
C ILE A 137 -2.37 15.20 4.19
N GLY A 138 -2.85 14.47 3.18
CA GLY A 138 -1.97 13.85 2.19
C GLY A 138 -2.69 13.46 0.91
N VAL A 139 -1.90 13.26 -0.13
CA VAL A 139 -2.32 12.93 -1.49
C VAL A 139 -1.62 11.64 -1.90
N PRO A 140 -2.36 10.55 -2.19
CA PRO A 140 -1.81 9.38 -2.86
C PRO A 140 -1.28 9.76 -4.26
N VAL A 141 -0.04 9.40 -4.56
CA VAL A 141 0.60 9.72 -5.84
C VAL A 141 0.63 8.54 -6.80
N THR A 142 0.62 7.33 -6.27
CA THR A 142 0.55 6.10 -7.07
C THR A 142 0.05 4.94 -6.23
N THR A 143 -0.41 3.88 -6.89
CA THR A 143 -0.79 2.62 -6.25
C THR A 143 0.18 1.52 -6.68
N ASN A 144 0.26 0.45 -5.91
CA ASN A 144 1.06 -0.70 -6.30
C ASN A 144 0.48 -1.44 -7.54
N TYR A 145 -0.83 -1.29 -7.78
CA TYR A 145 -1.45 -1.75 -9.02
C TYR A 145 -0.85 -1.05 -10.26
N ASP A 146 -0.49 0.24 -10.14
CA ASP A 146 0.14 1.01 -11.21
C ASP A 146 1.63 0.66 -11.36
N VAL A 147 2.30 0.40 -10.23
CA VAL A 147 3.75 0.09 -10.19
C VAL A 147 4.01 -1.34 -10.68
N TRP A 148 3.21 -2.29 -10.19
CA TRP A 148 3.36 -3.71 -10.49
C TRP A 148 2.00 -4.40 -10.40
N LYS A 149 1.26 -4.36 -11.48
CA LYS A 149 -0.10 -4.89 -11.59
C LYS A 149 -0.19 -6.34 -11.12
N ASN A 150 -1.16 -6.62 -10.25
CA ASN A 150 -1.43 -7.93 -9.66
C ASN A 150 -0.27 -8.46 -8.82
N ASN A 151 0.47 -7.58 -8.16
CA ASN A 151 1.52 -8.03 -7.26
C ASN A 151 0.90 -8.74 -6.03
N PRO A 152 1.50 -9.85 -5.58
CA PRO A 152 1.12 -10.49 -4.33
C PRO A 152 1.40 -9.57 -3.15
N GLU A 153 0.44 -9.46 -2.21
CA GLU A 153 0.63 -8.57 -1.08
C GLU A 153 0.69 -9.34 0.24
N LYS A 154 -0.40 -9.94 0.67
CA LYS A 154 -0.43 -10.70 1.92
C LYS A 154 -0.39 -12.19 1.68
N VAL A 155 0.29 -12.90 2.57
CA VAL A 155 0.38 -14.36 2.51
C VAL A 155 -0.09 -14.96 3.83
N PHE A 156 -0.71 -16.13 3.75
CA PHE A 156 -0.95 -16.96 4.93
C PHE A 156 0.30 -17.81 5.17
N GLY A 157 1.06 -17.43 6.19
CA GLY A 157 2.30 -18.09 6.58
C GLY A 157 2.25 -18.59 8.01
N VAL A 158 2.85 -19.77 8.25
CA VAL A 158 3.01 -20.37 9.56
C VAL A 158 4.43 -20.94 9.71
N SER A 159 4.90 -21.18 10.95
CA SER A 159 6.14 -21.91 11.15
C SER A 159 6.00 -23.35 10.62
N LYS A 160 7.13 -23.94 10.17
CA LYS A 160 7.10 -25.32 9.70
C LYS A 160 6.70 -26.27 10.84
N GLU A 161 7.24 -26.07 12.02
CA GLU A 161 6.94 -26.85 13.22
C GLU A 161 5.43 -26.85 13.52
N TRP A 162 4.80 -25.67 13.57
CA TRP A 162 3.36 -25.58 13.79
C TRP A 162 2.53 -26.28 12.70
N ALA A 163 2.94 -26.15 11.43
CA ALA A 163 2.25 -26.82 10.32
C ALA A 163 2.31 -28.34 10.43
N ASP A 164 3.47 -28.88 10.79
CA ASP A 164 3.69 -30.32 10.95
C ASP A 164 2.90 -30.89 12.16
N GLU A 165 2.81 -30.12 13.25
CA GLU A 165 2.06 -30.51 14.44
C GLU A 165 0.55 -30.32 14.31
N ASN A 166 0.09 -29.39 13.45
CA ASN A 166 -1.32 -28.99 13.34
C ASN A 166 -1.89 -29.06 11.92
N PRO A 167 -1.68 -30.16 11.14
CA PRO A 167 -2.03 -30.19 9.72
C PRO A 167 -3.54 -30.02 9.46
N GLN A 168 -4.40 -30.54 10.33
CA GLN A 168 -5.85 -30.41 10.19
C GLN A 168 -6.33 -28.99 10.48
N THR A 169 -5.72 -28.32 11.48
CA THR A 169 -6.02 -26.92 11.79
C THR A 169 -5.55 -26.01 10.66
N MET A 170 -4.35 -26.23 10.13
CA MET A 170 -3.83 -25.49 8.99
C MET A 170 -4.76 -25.61 7.76
N LEU A 171 -5.22 -26.84 7.46
CA LEU A 171 -6.16 -27.08 6.38
C LEU A 171 -7.50 -26.37 6.60
N ALA A 172 -8.03 -26.41 7.83
CA ALA A 172 -9.30 -25.75 8.18
C ALA A 172 -9.22 -24.23 8.05
N VAL A 173 -8.13 -23.62 8.55
CA VAL A 173 -7.89 -22.17 8.45
C VAL A 173 -7.71 -21.77 6.97
N THR A 174 -6.90 -22.50 6.20
CA THR A 174 -6.70 -22.23 4.77
C THR A 174 -8.03 -22.26 4.02
N LYS A 175 -8.87 -23.28 4.25
CA LYS A 175 -10.21 -23.35 3.65
C LYS A 175 -11.10 -22.17 4.05
N ALA A 176 -11.06 -21.74 5.31
CA ALA A 176 -11.84 -20.60 5.78
C ALA A 176 -11.41 -19.29 5.09
N LEU A 177 -10.10 -19.06 4.98
CA LEU A 177 -9.55 -17.87 4.32
C LEU A 177 -9.85 -17.85 2.82
N ILE A 178 -9.72 -19.00 2.12
CA ILE A 178 -10.11 -19.10 0.70
C ILE A 178 -11.59 -18.81 0.50
N ARG A 179 -12.46 -19.33 1.38
CA ARG A 179 -13.90 -19.03 1.35
C ARG A 179 -14.19 -17.54 1.59
N ALA A 180 -13.48 -16.91 2.53
CA ALA A 180 -13.60 -15.48 2.79
C ALA A 180 -13.17 -14.66 1.57
N GLY A 181 -12.04 -14.99 0.94
CA GLY A 181 -11.59 -14.33 -0.29
C GLY A 181 -12.60 -14.48 -1.43
N LYS A 182 -13.14 -15.69 -1.62
CA LYS A 182 -14.18 -15.94 -2.63
C LYS A 182 -15.45 -15.15 -2.35
N TRP A 183 -15.90 -15.07 -1.12
CA TRP A 183 -17.04 -14.26 -0.71
C TRP A 183 -16.81 -12.77 -0.94
N LEU A 184 -15.59 -12.28 -0.69
CA LEU A 184 -15.23 -10.88 -0.96
C LEU A 184 -15.28 -10.53 -2.46
N ASP A 185 -14.94 -11.44 -3.35
CA ASP A 185 -14.91 -11.22 -4.80
C ASP A 185 -16.18 -11.70 -5.52
N GLU A 186 -17.22 -12.08 -4.77
CA GLU A 186 -18.50 -12.48 -5.33
C GLU A 186 -19.19 -11.29 -6.00
N THR A 187 -19.67 -11.51 -7.23
CA THR A 187 -20.39 -10.51 -8.01
C THR A 187 -21.80 -10.95 -8.32
N ASN A 188 -22.71 -9.99 -8.50
CA ASN A 188 -24.02 -10.23 -9.10
C ASN A 188 -23.92 -10.34 -10.65
N ASP A 189 -25.06 -10.54 -11.32
CA ASP A 189 -25.14 -10.66 -12.78
C ASP A 189 -24.65 -9.40 -13.53
N ASN A 190 -24.61 -8.24 -12.86
CA ASN A 190 -24.09 -6.99 -13.41
C ASN A 190 -22.59 -6.81 -13.17
N GLY A 191 -21.91 -7.76 -12.51
CA GLY A 191 -20.50 -7.68 -12.17
C GLY A 191 -20.18 -6.81 -10.95
N GLU A 192 -21.18 -6.39 -10.16
CA GLU A 192 -20.99 -5.59 -8.94
C GLU A 192 -20.60 -6.47 -7.75
N LEU A 193 -19.62 -6.06 -6.97
CA LEU A 193 -19.15 -6.73 -5.75
C LEU A 193 -20.19 -6.63 -4.65
N VAL A 194 -20.90 -7.72 -4.34
CA VAL A 194 -22.06 -7.72 -3.46
C VAL A 194 -21.73 -7.71 -1.97
N ASN A 195 -20.60 -8.29 -1.57
CA ASN A 195 -20.27 -8.51 -0.16
C ASN A 195 -19.29 -7.48 0.43
N ARG A 196 -18.65 -6.64 -0.42
CA ARG A 196 -17.60 -5.72 0.00
C ARG A 196 -18.07 -4.64 0.97
N VAL A 197 -19.32 -4.19 0.84
CA VAL A 197 -19.91 -3.21 1.78
C VAL A 197 -20.11 -3.81 3.17
N GLU A 198 -20.57 -5.07 3.25
CA GLU A 198 -20.70 -5.77 4.54
C GLU A 198 -19.31 -6.04 5.15
N ALA A 199 -18.35 -6.45 4.34
CA ALA A 199 -16.97 -6.61 4.78
C ALA A 199 -16.42 -5.29 5.38
N ALA A 200 -16.68 -4.14 4.72
CA ALA A 200 -16.27 -2.84 5.24
C ALA A 200 -16.90 -2.51 6.59
N ARG A 201 -18.19 -2.87 6.80
CA ARG A 201 -18.85 -2.72 8.12
C ARG A 201 -18.21 -3.59 9.19
N ILE A 202 -17.86 -4.84 8.86
CA ILE A 202 -17.20 -5.75 9.80
C ILE A 202 -15.82 -5.18 10.15
N LEU A 203 -15.04 -4.80 9.17
CA LEU A 203 -13.67 -4.28 9.36
C LEU A 203 -13.62 -2.94 10.08
N SER A 204 -14.66 -2.11 9.98
CA SER A 204 -14.73 -0.82 10.70
C SER A 204 -14.93 -0.96 12.20
N ARG A 205 -15.30 -2.14 12.70
CA ARG A 205 -15.46 -2.36 14.15
C ARG A 205 -14.12 -2.26 14.87
N PRO A 206 -14.11 -1.73 16.13
CA PRO A 206 -12.87 -1.55 16.91
C PRO A 206 -12.04 -2.83 17.12
N ASP A 207 -12.71 -3.99 17.14
CA ASP A 207 -12.08 -5.30 17.34
C ASP A 207 -11.33 -5.82 16.09
N TYR A 208 -11.46 -5.12 14.95
CA TYR A 208 -10.80 -5.47 13.69
C TYR A 208 -9.85 -4.33 13.25
N VAL A 209 -10.05 -3.75 12.07
CA VAL A 209 -9.22 -2.64 11.56
C VAL A 209 -9.48 -1.35 12.34
N GLY A 210 -10.75 -1.10 12.72
CA GLY A 210 -11.15 0.05 13.51
C GLY A 210 -11.03 1.40 12.79
N ALA A 211 -10.82 1.40 11.47
CA ALA A 211 -10.85 2.61 10.66
C ALA A 211 -12.31 2.97 10.29
N ASP A 212 -12.51 4.23 9.88
CA ASP A 212 -13.82 4.71 9.49
C ASP A 212 -14.43 3.88 8.34
N PHE A 213 -15.71 3.59 8.44
CA PHE A 213 -16.44 2.77 7.48
C PHE A 213 -16.33 3.28 6.04
N ASP A 214 -16.53 4.59 5.82
CA ASP A 214 -16.48 5.16 4.47
C ASP A 214 -15.06 5.14 3.88
N VAL A 215 -14.04 5.22 4.73
CA VAL A 215 -12.63 5.08 4.34
C VAL A 215 -12.36 3.66 3.85
N ILE A 216 -12.76 2.64 4.62
CA ILE A 216 -12.59 1.23 4.23
C ILE A 216 -13.43 0.90 2.99
N LYS A 217 -14.71 1.29 3.00
CA LYS A 217 -15.66 1.01 1.92
C LYS A 217 -15.13 1.47 0.57
N ASN A 218 -14.52 2.64 0.51
CA ASN A 218 -14.11 3.25 -0.74
C ASN A 218 -13.17 2.35 -1.54
N SER A 219 -12.02 1.97 -0.98
CA SER A 219 -11.06 1.08 -1.64
C SER A 219 -11.58 -0.36 -1.80
N MET A 220 -12.43 -0.82 -0.89
CA MET A 220 -13.03 -2.16 -0.95
C MET A 220 -14.05 -2.31 -2.09
N THR A 221 -14.73 -1.24 -2.50
CA THR A 221 -15.80 -1.29 -3.53
C THR A 221 -15.33 -0.91 -4.93
N GLY A 222 -14.01 -0.93 -5.17
CA GLY A 222 -13.46 -0.68 -6.50
C GLY A 222 -13.31 0.79 -6.85
N PHE A 223 -13.24 1.66 -5.84
CA PHE A 223 -12.96 3.07 -6.01
C PHE A 223 -11.72 3.48 -5.22
N PHE A 224 -11.00 4.48 -5.73
CA PHE A 224 -9.86 5.05 -5.04
C PHE A 224 -9.91 6.58 -5.14
N LEU A 225 -9.75 7.28 -4.02
CA LEU A 225 -9.61 8.73 -3.99
C LEU A 225 -8.12 9.09 -3.99
N PHE A 226 -7.68 9.80 -4.99
CA PHE A 226 -6.39 10.46 -5.00
C PHE A 226 -6.46 11.82 -4.29
N GLN A 227 -7.59 12.50 -4.43
CA GLN A 227 -7.96 13.70 -3.68
C GLN A 227 -9.47 13.68 -3.38
N LYS A 228 -9.97 14.56 -2.53
CA LYS A 228 -11.42 14.66 -2.25
C LYS A 228 -12.27 14.87 -3.51
N SER A 229 -11.71 15.55 -4.51
CA SER A 229 -12.31 15.83 -5.82
C SER A 229 -11.95 14.82 -6.91
N ASP A 230 -10.95 13.94 -6.68
CA ASP A 230 -10.45 12.98 -7.68
C ASP A 230 -10.72 11.55 -7.22
N LYS A 231 -11.93 11.07 -7.49
CA LYS A 231 -12.36 9.69 -7.24
C LYS A 231 -12.34 8.90 -8.55
N ARG A 232 -11.61 7.80 -8.57
CA ARG A 232 -11.46 6.96 -9.77
C ARG A 232 -11.96 5.54 -9.53
N GLU A 233 -12.45 4.92 -10.59
CA GLU A 233 -12.77 3.49 -10.61
C GLU A 233 -11.48 2.68 -10.76
N MET A 234 -11.25 1.78 -9.81
CA MET A 234 -10.12 0.86 -9.77
C MET A 234 -10.62 -0.51 -9.27
N PRO A 235 -11.42 -1.23 -10.08
CA PRO A 235 -12.13 -2.44 -9.64
C PRO A 235 -11.20 -3.58 -9.21
N ASP A 236 -9.99 -3.63 -9.77
CA ASP A 236 -8.98 -4.64 -9.45
C ASP A 236 -7.90 -4.13 -8.48
N PHE A 237 -8.13 -3.00 -7.80
CA PHE A 237 -7.17 -2.46 -6.83
C PHE A 237 -6.99 -3.38 -5.61
N ASN A 238 -8.06 -3.99 -5.12
CA ASN A 238 -8.01 -5.04 -4.10
C ASN A 238 -8.65 -6.31 -4.65
N VAL A 239 -7.86 -7.36 -4.84
CA VAL A 239 -8.31 -8.65 -5.35
C VAL A 239 -8.00 -9.74 -4.33
N PHE A 240 -9.04 -10.52 -3.93
CA PHE A 240 -8.90 -11.56 -2.90
C PHE A 240 -9.04 -12.98 -3.46
N PHE A 241 -9.72 -13.14 -4.59
CA PHE A 241 -9.95 -14.46 -5.20
C PHE A 241 -10.07 -14.44 -6.73
N LYS A 242 -10.53 -13.32 -7.30
CA LYS A 242 -10.70 -13.14 -8.74
C LYS A 242 -9.41 -13.51 -9.49
N HIS A 243 -9.54 -14.17 -10.64
CA HIS A 243 -8.42 -14.64 -11.46
C HIS A 243 -7.55 -15.73 -10.82
N GLN A 244 -8.06 -16.45 -9.81
CA GLN A 244 -7.30 -17.49 -9.09
C GLN A 244 -6.03 -16.95 -8.41
N CYS A 245 -6.00 -15.67 -8.10
CA CYS A 245 -4.82 -14.99 -7.55
C CYS A 245 -4.46 -15.42 -6.13
N THR A 246 -5.35 -16.14 -5.45
CA THR A 246 -5.10 -16.75 -4.14
C THR A 246 -4.57 -18.18 -4.24
N TYR A 247 -4.06 -18.57 -5.38
CA TYR A 247 -3.58 -19.93 -5.61
C TYR A 247 -2.19 -20.14 -4.99
N PRO A 248 -1.87 -21.34 -4.46
CA PRO A 248 -0.54 -21.66 -3.90
C PRO A 248 0.52 -21.89 -4.98
N TRP A 249 0.54 -21.05 -6.02
CA TRP A 249 1.48 -21.19 -7.16
C TRP A 249 2.94 -20.89 -6.79
N TYR A 250 3.18 -20.47 -5.55
CA TYR A 250 4.54 -20.27 -5.02
C TYR A 250 5.13 -21.51 -4.35
N SER A 251 4.39 -22.60 -4.18
CA SER A 251 4.90 -23.77 -3.50
C SER A 251 6.08 -24.44 -4.18
N ASP A 252 6.19 -24.29 -5.50
CA ASP A 252 7.19 -24.96 -6.30
C ASP A 252 8.27 -24.03 -6.88
N GLY A 253 8.21 -22.75 -6.60
CA GLY A 253 9.07 -21.72 -7.20
C GLY A 253 9.97 -20.95 -6.25
N ILE A 254 9.94 -21.27 -4.95
CA ILE A 254 10.81 -20.65 -3.93
C ILE A 254 11.61 -21.71 -3.20
#